data_077889254432b3ceab96f961222ca4e9
#
_entry.id   077889254432b3ceab96f961222ca4e9
#
_cell.length_a   1.000
_cell.length_b   1.000
_cell.length_c   1.000
_cell.angle_alpha   90.00
_cell.angle_beta   90.00
_cell.angle_gamma   90.00
#
_symmetry.space_group_name_H-M   'P 1'
#
loop_
_entity.id
_entity.type
_entity.pdbx_description
1 polymer ?
#
loop_
_entity_poly.entity_id
_entity_poly.type
_entity_poly.pdbx_seq_one_letter_code
_entity_poly.pdbx_strand_id
1 'polypeptide(L)'
;MKLILNLITAGSLLVALAPAQPRYTVADLGAFPGGNSSAGYGINNAGWVTGCSNLTPGGPLQSFIWYGIGPLIEIPTLGGPGGCADGPNAFGEAAIISATSKPPYMNEAFCGLTGASGDQNQCLAAVWKNGRLTALPTLPGGHNSQTYWLNNLGQVVGFSENGISDPTCATGTPYQVLRFEGVIWGPDGEVRELRPLEGDTTGFAWGINDHGQAVGSSGLCSNTSVSGPVGPTAPHAVLWDRDGSPTDLGHLEGVPAGVYNVATSINDRGDVVGFAQASDGTQHGFLWTKETGMQDIGGFPGAGNGTGAPCCNTINNTGEIVGFSIDANFNFRALVWQDKMPIDLNTLIPADSPLYLTGSESLNDSGQITGTAIVKSSCPVTTPPAWQTNQSLCTETHAFVATPCFP
;
A
#
# COMPACT_ATOMS: atom_id res chain seq x y z
N MET A 1 51.51 -1.91 63.63
CA MET A 1 50.89 -1.16 62.53
C MET A 1 50.12 -2.17 61.69
N LYS A 2 48.81 -2.34 61.94
CA LYS A 2 47.93 -3.30 61.21
C LYS A 2 47.24 -2.59 60.09
N LEU A 3 47.50 -2.99 58.82
CA LEU A 3 46.74 -2.57 57.64
C LEU A 3 45.41 -3.30 57.63
N ILE A 4 44.29 -2.55 57.62
CA ILE A 4 42.97 -3.05 57.36
C ILE A 4 42.68 -2.88 55.88
N LEU A 5 42.55 -3.98 55.14
CA LEU A 5 42.16 -3.98 53.70
C LEU A 5 40.63 -3.99 53.66
N ASN A 6 40.01 -2.90 53.22
CA ASN A 6 38.58 -2.85 52.95
C ASN A 6 38.32 -3.41 51.54
N LEU A 7 37.69 -4.56 51.46
CA LEU A 7 37.08 -5.05 50.23
C LEU A 7 35.78 -4.30 49.94
N ILE A 8 35.75 -3.51 48.88
CA ILE A 8 34.53 -2.91 48.33
C ILE A 8 33.98 -3.95 47.34
N THR A 9 32.93 -4.68 47.71
CA THR A 9 32.13 -5.51 46.78
C THR A 9 31.23 -4.57 45.96
N ALA A 10 31.56 -4.39 44.68
CA ALA A 10 30.68 -3.74 43.70
C ALA A 10 29.52 -4.73 43.38
N GLY A 11 28.38 -4.49 43.97
CA GLY A 11 27.13 -5.15 43.57
C GLY A 11 26.62 -4.59 42.24
N SER A 12 26.72 -5.40 41.20
CA SER A 12 26.06 -5.07 39.92
C SER A 12 24.56 -5.16 40.09
N LEU A 13 23.87 -4.02 40.16
CA LEU A 13 22.39 -3.98 40.06
C LEU A 13 22.04 -4.32 38.59
N LEU A 14 21.60 -5.57 38.36
CA LEU A 14 20.86 -5.93 37.16
C LEU A 14 19.48 -5.27 37.27
N VAL A 15 19.34 -4.09 36.67
CA VAL A 15 18.02 -3.52 36.40
C VAL A 15 17.41 -4.38 35.28
N ALA A 16 16.52 -5.29 35.65
CA ALA A 16 15.65 -5.95 34.69
C ALA A 16 14.77 -4.84 34.07
N LEU A 17 15.06 -4.46 32.82
CA LEU A 17 14.17 -3.62 32.06
C LEU A 17 12.85 -4.38 31.94
N ALA A 18 11.80 -3.85 32.56
CA ALA A 18 10.44 -4.37 32.34
C ALA A 18 10.17 -4.27 30.82
N PRO A 19 9.57 -5.30 30.21
CA PRO A 19 9.18 -5.23 28.82
C PRO A 19 8.31 -3.98 28.62
N ALA A 20 8.62 -3.20 27.56
CA ALA A 20 7.81 -2.03 27.24
C ALA A 20 6.35 -2.46 27.10
N GLN A 21 5.43 -1.68 27.68
CA GLN A 21 3.98 -1.96 27.53
C GLN A 21 3.62 -1.94 26.04
N PRO A 22 2.80 -2.88 25.55
CA PRO A 22 2.32 -2.83 24.19
C PRO A 22 1.59 -1.51 23.94
N ARG A 23 1.85 -0.91 22.77
CA ARG A 23 1.23 0.38 22.37
C ARG A 23 -0.01 0.17 21.51
N TYR A 24 -0.19 -1.06 20.99
CA TYR A 24 -1.32 -1.46 20.17
C TYR A 24 -1.88 -2.80 20.63
N THR A 25 -3.20 -2.93 20.57
CA THR A 25 -3.90 -4.22 20.54
C THR A 25 -4.10 -4.62 19.08
N VAL A 26 -4.16 -5.93 18.78
CA VAL A 26 -4.33 -6.43 17.41
C VAL A 26 -5.56 -7.32 17.34
N ALA A 27 -6.48 -7.00 16.45
CA ALA A 27 -7.60 -7.85 16.07
C ALA A 27 -7.26 -8.57 14.75
N ASP A 28 -7.42 -9.89 14.75
CA ASP A 28 -7.35 -10.74 13.57
C ASP A 28 -8.71 -10.73 12.87
N LEU A 29 -8.76 -10.34 11.60
CA LEU A 29 -10.01 -10.29 10.83
C LEU A 29 -10.33 -11.62 10.14
N GLY A 30 -9.37 -12.56 10.11
CA GLY A 30 -9.51 -13.84 9.43
C GLY A 30 -9.52 -13.71 7.90
N ALA A 31 -9.85 -14.80 7.21
CA ALA A 31 -10.11 -14.86 5.78
C ALA A 31 -11.56 -15.29 5.53
N PHE A 32 -12.01 -15.28 4.26
CA PHE A 32 -13.31 -15.88 3.91
C PHE A 32 -13.37 -17.36 4.26
N PRO A 33 -14.55 -17.91 4.60
CA PRO A 33 -14.70 -19.33 4.87
C PRO A 33 -14.18 -20.21 3.72
N GLY A 34 -13.19 -21.05 4.03
CA GLY A 34 -12.52 -21.91 3.04
C GLY A 34 -11.26 -21.31 2.43
N GLY A 35 -11.02 -20.00 2.60
CA GLY A 35 -9.79 -19.32 2.22
C GLY A 35 -8.71 -19.41 3.30
N ASN A 36 -7.51 -18.98 2.95
CA ASN A 36 -6.34 -18.94 3.85
C ASN A 36 -5.55 -17.63 3.71
N SER A 37 -6.07 -16.67 2.94
CA SER A 37 -5.39 -15.40 2.71
C SER A 37 -6.37 -14.24 2.70
N SER A 38 -6.06 -13.19 3.45
CA SER A 38 -6.69 -11.88 3.37
C SER A 38 -5.68 -10.76 3.63
N ALA A 39 -5.96 -9.57 3.11
CA ALA A 39 -5.20 -8.35 3.33
C ALA A 39 -6.15 -7.16 3.45
N GLY A 40 -5.90 -6.26 4.40
CA GLY A 40 -6.64 -5.01 4.55
C GLY A 40 -5.88 -3.87 3.88
N TYR A 41 -6.50 -3.19 2.92
CA TYR A 41 -5.87 -2.11 2.17
C TYR A 41 -6.34 -0.71 2.56
N GLY A 42 -7.51 -0.59 3.19
CA GLY A 42 -7.99 0.69 3.67
C GLY A 42 -8.76 0.60 4.97
N ILE A 43 -8.67 1.66 5.79
CA ILE A 43 -9.44 1.82 7.02
C ILE A 43 -9.94 3.26 7.14
N ASN A 44 -11.23 3.46 7.45
CA ASN A 44 -11.78 4.79 7.69
C ASN A 44 -11.82 5.15 9.19
N ASN A 45 -12.26 6.37 9.50
CA ASN A 45 -12.38 6.86 10.88
C ASN A 45 -13.46 6.17 11.72
N ALA A 46 -14.34 5.37 11.12
CA ALA A 46 -15.27 4.49 11.83
C ALA A 46 -14.63 3.11 12.16
N GLY A 47 -13.40 2.86 11.73
CA GLY A 47 -12.71 1.57 11.88
C GLY A 47 -13.19 0.50 10.90
N TRP A 48 -13.89 0.88 9.82
CA TRP A 48 -14.28 -0.05 8.77
C TRP A 48 -13.10 -0.33 7.86
N VAL A 49 -12.92 -1.59 7.46
CA VAL A 49 -11.79 -2.04 6.65
C VAL A 49 -12.26 -2.60 5.32
N THR A 50 -11.57 -2.26 4.25
CA THR A 50 -11.70 -2.90 2.94
C THR A 50 -10.41 -3.61 2.56
N GLY A 51 -10.52 -4.56 1.65
CA GLY A 51 -9.37 -5.33 1.17
C GLY A 51 -9.80 -6.48 0.29
N CYS A 52 -9.00 -7.52 0.26
CA CYS A 52 -9.35 -8.74 -0.47
C CYS A 52 -8.94 -10.01 0.28
N SER A 53 -9.66 -11.09 0.00
CA SER A 53 -9.46 -12.43 0.57
C SER A 53 -9.77 -13.49 -0.47
N ASN A 54 -9.09 -14.62 -0.42
CA ASN A 54 -9.45 -15.75 -1.27
C ASN A 54 -10.58 -16.60 -0.64
N LEU A 55 -11.33 -17.29 -1.49
CA LEU A 55 -12.37 -18.24 -1.10
C LEU A 55 -11.83 -19.67 -0.96
N THR A 56 -10.71 -19.94 -1.59
CA THR A 56 -9.99 -21.22 -1.52
C THR A 56 -8.49 -20.94 -1.54
N PRO A 57 -7.65 -21.78 -0.90
CA PRO A 57 -6.20 -21.61 -0.92
C PRO A 57 -5.64 -21.49 -2.35
N GLY A 58 -4.92 -20.38 -2.60
CA GLY A 58 -4.36 -20.09 -3.93
C GLY A 58 -5.39 -19.71 -5.01
N GLY A 59 -6.65 -19.58 -4.66
CA GLY A 59 -7.71 -19.10 -5.56
C GLY A 59 -7.68 -17.58 -5.76
N PRO A 60 -8.49 -17.08 -6.71
CA PRO A 60 -8.59 -15.63 -6.96
C PRO A 60 -9.01 -14.85 -5.71
N LEU A 61 -8.53 -13.62 -5.60
CA LEU A 61 -8.91 -12.71 -4.54
C LEU A 61 -10.31 -12.14 -4.81
N GLN A 62 -11.10 -11.99 -3.75
CA GLN A 62 -12.41 -11.35 -3.75
C GLN A 62 -12.38 -10.15 -2.83
N SER A 63 -12.98 -9.05 -3.26
CA SER A 63 -13.11 -7.83 -2.46
C SER A 63 -13.94 -8.08 -1.22
N PHE A 64 -13.56 -7.46 -0.09
CA PHE A 64 -14.39 -7.44 1.11
C PHE A 64 -14.53 -6.05 1.71
N ILE A 65 -15.56 -5.89 2.54
CA ILE A 65 -15.70 -4.84 3.55
C ILE A 65 -15.96 -5.48 4.92
N TRP A 66 -15.36 -4.91 5.97
CA TRP A 66 -15.58 -5.27 7.36
C TRP A 66 -16.00 -4.04 8.16
N TYR A 67 -17.10 -4.13 8.91
CA TYR A 67 -17.72 -2.99 9.59
C TYR A 67 -17.34 -2.89 11.08
N GLY A 68 -16.14 -3.30 11.45
CA GLY A 68 -15.63 -3.20 12.84
C GLY A 68 -16.03 -4.37 13.72
N ILE A 69 -16.95 -5.24 13.28
CA ILE A 69 -17.42 -6.43 14.00
C ILE A 69 -17.97 -7.47 13.02
N GLY A 70 -17.91 -8.74 13.42
CA GLY A 70 -18.45 -9.86 12.62
C GLY A 70 -17.49 -10.30 11.52
N PRO A 71 -17.96 -11.13 10.56
CA PRO A 71 -17.14 -11.65 9.48
C PRO A 71 -16.87 -10.61 8.39
N LEU A 72 -15.90 -10.91 7.53
CA LEU A 72 -15.71 -10.21 6.27
C LEU A 72 -16.96 -10.35 5.38
N ILE A 73 -17.39 -9.27 4.77
CA ILE A 73 -18.55 -9.24 3.85
C ILE A 73 -18.01 -9.13 2.44
N GLU A 74 -18.34 -10.12 1.59
CA GLU A 74 -17.89 -10.16 0.21
C GLU A 74 -18.57 -9.05 -0.63
N ILE A 75 -17.75 -8.36 -1.45
CA ILE A 75 -18.20 -7.44 -2.49
C ILE A 75 -18.09 -8.20 -3.82
N PRO A 76 -19.18 -8.28 -4.64
CA PRO A 76 -19.17 -9.02 -5.89
C PRO A 76 -18.20 -8.41 -6.91
N THR A 77 -17.83 -9.18 -7.93
CA THR A 77 -17.03 -8.70 -9.08
C THR A 77 -17.92 -8.21 -10.22
N LEU A 78 -17.30 -7.64 -11.26
CA LEU A 78 -17.96 -7.31 -12.54
C LEU A 78 -18.16 -8.55 -13.47
N GLY A 79 -18.22 -9.74 -12.86
CA GLY A 79 -18.44 -11.01 -13.56
C GLY A 79 -17.18 -11.79 -13.91
N GLY A 80 -16.01 -11.30 -13.55
CA GLY A 80 -14.74 -12.00 -13.65
C GLY A 80 -14.37 -12.74 -12.37
N PRO A 81 -13.21 -13.40 -12.35
CA PRO A 81 -12.84 -14.30 -11.26
C PRO A 81 -12.38 -13.61 -9.97
N GLY A 82 -12.00 -12.32 -10.03
CA GLY A 82 -11.40 -11.67 -8.87
C GLY A 82 -11.66 -10.17 -8.80
N GLY A 83 -11.43 -9.62 -7.61
CA GLY A 83 -11.47 -8.19 -7.29
C GLY A 83 -10.74 -7.87 -6.01
N CYS A 84 -10.37 -6.61 -5.83
CA CYS A 84 -9.76 -6.12 -4.61
C CYS A 84 -10.27 -4.71 -4.29
N ALA A 85 -10.44 -4.38 -3.01
CA ALA A 85 -11.03 -3.14 -2.55
C ALA A 85 -10.03 -2.27 -1.79
N ASP A 86 -9.96 -0.99 -2.17
CA ASP A 86 -9.26 0.09 -1.48
C ASP A 86 -10.27 1.09 -0.88
N GLY A 87 -9.83 1.91 0.07
CA GLY A 87 -10.71 2.74 0.87
C GLY A 87 -11.05 2.00 2.16
N PRO A 88 -12.17 2.17 2.85
CA PRO A 88 -13.37 2.89 2.47
C PRO A 88 -13.34 4.36 2.84
N ASN A 89 -14.21 5.19 2.21
CA ASN A 89 -14.45 6.54 2.69
C ASN A 89 -15.38 6.55 3.93
N ALA A 90 -15.67 7.75 4.47
CA ALA A 90 -16.50 7.90 5.66
C ALA A 90 -17.94 7.37 5.50
N PHE A 91 -18.41 7.17 4.27
CA PHE A 91 -19.77 6.67 3.96
C PHE A 91 -19.78 5.17 3.64
N GLY A 92 -18.64 4.49 3.69
CA GLY A 92 -18.52 3.06 3.36
C GLY A 92 -18.55 2.77 1.86
N GLU A 93 -18.29 3.79 1.04
CA GLU A 93 -18.00 3.59 -0.38
C GLU A 93 -16.56 3.10 -0.52
N ALA A 94 -16.29 2.20 -1.47
CA ALA A 94 -14.96 1.65 -1.71
C ALA A 94 -14.57 1.71 -3.19
N ALA A 95 -13.31 1.98 -3.45
CA ALA A 95 -12.70 1.87 -4.76
C ALA A 95 -12.37 0.40 -5.03
N ILE A 96 -12.78 -0.13 -6.17
CA ILE A 96 -12.63 -1.55 -6.48
C ILE A 96 -11.90 -1.72 -7.82
N ILE A 97 -10.84 -2.52 -7.82
CA ILE A 97 -10.37 -3.12 -9.06
C ILE A 97 -11.11 -4.44 -9.26
N SER A 98 -11.71 -4.66 -10.41
CA SER A 98 -12.47 -5.88 -10.66
C SER A 98 -12.22 -6.45 -12.05
N ALA A 99 -11.95 -7.75 -12.09
CA ALA A 99 -11.98 -8.50 -13.33
C ALA A 99 -13.41 -8.56 -13.89
N THR A 100 -13.52 -8.50 -15.20
CA THR A 100 -14.79 -8.70 -15.94
C THR A 100 -14.84 -10.10 -16.56
N SER A 101 -15.99 -10.48 -17.11
CA SER A 101 -16.10 -11.73 -17.88
C SER A 101 -15.48 -11.67 -19.28
N LYS A 102 -14.95 -10.51 -19.68
CA LYS A 102 -14.36 -10.33 -21.02
C LYS A 102 -12.88 -10.77 -21.03
N PRO A 103 -12.37 -11.30 -22.15
CA PRO A 103 -10.94 -11.57 -22.28
C PRO A 103 -10.15 -10.26 -22.27
N PRO A 104 -8.84 -10.31 -21.94
CA PRO A 104 -7.97 -9.16 -22.00
C PRO A 104 -7.82 -8.66 -23.44
N TYR A 105 -7.69 -7.36 -23.61
CA TYR A 105 -7.37 -6.75 -24.89
C TYR A 105 -5.93 -7.13 -25.27
N MET A 106 -5.71 -7.65 -26.47
CA MET A 106 -4.40 -8.04 -27.01
C MET A 106 -3.51 -8.86 -26.04
N ASN A 107 -4.12 -9.63 -25.14
CA ASN A 107 -3.45 -10.41 -24.08
C ASN A 107 -2.68 -9.53 -23.04
N GLU A 108 -3.09 -8.31 -22.81
CA GLU A 108 -2.51 -7.45 -21.77
C GLU A 108 -2.75 -8.05 -20.38
N ALA A 109 -1.69 -8.05 -19.55
CA ALA A 109 -1.76 -8.51 -18.16
C ALA A 109 -1.87 -7.30 -17.21
N PHE A 110 -2.99 -6.60 -17.29
CA PHE A 110 -3.18 -5.32 -16.60
C PHE A 110 -3.66 -5.45 -15.15
N CYS A 111 -4.37 -6.51 -14.83
CA CYS A 111 -5.13 -6.62 -13.59
C CYS A 111 -4.33 -6.96 -12.33
N GLY A 112 -3.36 -7.84 -12.41
CA GLY A 112 -2.59 -8.27 -11.23
C GLY A 112 -3.37 -9.08 -10.17
N LEU A 113 -4.65 -9.39 -10.39
CA LEU A 113 -5.53 -9.98 -9.37
C LEU A 113 -5.46 -11.50 -9.22
N THR A 114 -4.90 -12.20 -10.18
CA THR A 114 -4.99 -13.67 -10.27
C THR A 114 -3.68 -14.38 -9.93
N GLY A 115 -2.68 -13.69 -9.40
CA GLY A 115 -1.40 -14.29 -9.00
C GLY A 115 -0.55 -14.78 -10.18
N ALA A 116 0.28 -15.82 -9.97
CA ALA A 116 1.33 -16.26 -10.87
C ALA A 116 0.90 -16.75 -12.27
N SER A 117 -0.38 -16.88 -12.57
CA SER A 117 -0.89 -17.39 -13.84
C SER A 117 -1.25 -16.32 -14.88
N GLY A 118 -1.07 -15.04 -14.55
CA GLY A 118 -1.44 -13.91 -15.42
C GLY A 118 -2.96 -13.74 -15.55
N ASP A 119 -3.40 -12.49 -15.62
CA ASP A 119 -4.82 -12.18 -15.74
C ASP A 119 -5.31 -12.52 -17.14
N GLN A 120 -6.27 -13.42 -17.22
CA GLN A 120 -6.92 -13.83 -18.47
C GLN A 120 -8.19 -13.00 -18.74
N ASN A 121 -8.40 -11.90 -18.02
CA ASN A 121 -9.60 -11.09 -18.08
C ASN A 121 -9.30 -9.59 -18.20
N GLN A 122 -10.22 -8.87 -18.84
CA GLN A 122 -10.25 -7.41 -18.78
C GLN A 122 -10.47 -6.95 -17.34
N CYS A 123 -9.78 -5.89 -16.92
CA CYS A 123 -9.96 -5.26 -15.63
C CYS A 123 -10.56 -3.88 -15.74
N LEU A 124 -11.50 -3.56 -14.87
CA LEU A 124 -12.08 -2.24 -14.76
C LEU A 124 -12.03 -1.72 -13.34
N ALA A 125 -11.79 -0.42 -13.25
CA ALA A 125 -12.09 0.39 -12.08
C ALA A 125 -13.59 0.35 -11.81
N ALA A 126 -13.97 0.24 -10.55
CA ALA A 126 -15.36 0.24 -10.12
C ALA A 126 -15.51 0.92 -8.76
N VAL A 127 -16.71 1.32 -8.41
CA VAL A 127 -17.05 1.84 -7.09
C VAL A 127 -18.15 1.00 -6.46
N TRP A 128 -17.91 0.62 -5.19
CA TRP A 128 -18.93 0.02 -4.34
C TRP A 128 -19.63 1.11 -3.55
N LYS A 129 -20.95 1.19 -3.70
CA LYS A 129 -21.77 2.21 -3.06
C LYS A 129 -23.16 1.66 -2.78
N ASN A 130 -23.66 1.78 -1.55
CA ASN A 130 -25.01 1.38 -1.17
C ASN A 130 -25.38 -0.06 -1.58
N GLY A 131 -24.46 -1.02 -1.41
CA GLY A 131 -24.71 -2.42 -1.77
C GLY A 131 -24.65 -2.72 -3.28
N ARG A 132 -24.14 -1.80 -4.08
CA ARG A 132 -24.03 -1.96 -5.54
C ARG A 132 -22.62 -1.69 -6.01
N LEU A 133 -22.09 -2.59 -6.86
CA LEU A 133 -20.85 -2.38 -7.62
C LEU A 133 -21.20 -1.77 -8.98
N THR A 134 -20.51 -0.67 -9.33
CA THR A 134 -20.71 0.03 -10.60
C THR A 134 -19.34 0.21 -11.27
N ALA A 135 -19.18 -0.28 -12.51
CA ALA A 135 -17.99 -0.05 -13.30
C ALA A 135 -17.84 1.44 -13.64
N LEU A 136 -16.62 1.93 -13.57
CA LEU A 136 -16.23 3.27 -13.98
C LEU A 136 -15.73 3.27 -15.43
N PRO A 137 -15.98 4.33 -16.21
CA PRO A 137 -15.57 4.39 -17.62
C PRO A 137 -14.05 4.49 -17.74
N THR A 138 -13.50 3.91 -18.82
CA THR A 138 -12.12 4.18 -19.25
C THR A 138 -12.03 5.52 -19.98
N LEU A 139 -10.81 6.02 -20.17
CA LEU A 139 -10.57 7.09 -21.15
C LEU A 139 -10.94 6.62 -22.56
N PRO A 140 -11.21 7.53 -23.50
CA PRO A 140 -11.62 7.17 -24.86
C PRO A 140 -10.63 6.21 -25.54
N GLY A 141 -11.13 5.07 -25.99
CA GLY A 141 -10.34 4.02 -26.64
C GLY A 141 -9.57 3.09 -25.71
N GLY A 142 -9.59 3.33 -24.41
CA GLY A 142 -9.01 2.42 -23.41
C GLY A 142 -9.90 1.19 -23.16
N HIS A 143 -9.28 0.10 -22.75
CA HIS A 143 -9.94 -1.18 -22.45
C HIS A 143 -9.84 -1.57 -20.99
N ASN A 144 -8.77 -1.17 -20.32
CA ASN A 144 -8.50 -1.48 -18.92
C ASN A 144 -8.42 -0.21 -18.07
N SER A 145 -8.78 -0.33 -16.80
CA SER A 145 -8.59 0.71 -15.78
C SER A 145 -8.47 0.09 -14.40
N GLN A 146 -7.84 0.81 -13.47
CA GLN A 146 -7.63 0.37 -12.11
C GLN A 146 -7.81 1.52 -11.14
N THR A 147 -8.41 1.25 -9.98
CA THR A 147 -8.51 2.19 -8.86
C THR A 147 -7.36 1.98 -7.87
N TYR A 148 -7.06 3.04 -7.09
CA TYR A 148 -6.19 2.95 -5.91
C TYR A 148 -6.81 3.54 -4.66
N TRP A 149 -7.52 4.67 -4.75
CA TRP A 149 -8.08 5.31 -3.57
C TRP A 149 -9.33 6.11 -3.88
N LEU A 150 -10.06 6.50 -2.82
CA LEU A 150 -11.18 7.43 -2.93
C LEU A 150 -11.23 8.37 -1.71
N ASN A 151 -11.81 9.56 -1.92
CA ASN A 151 -12.02 10.55 -0.87
C ASN A 151 -13.48 10.58 -0.36
N ASN A 152 -13.75 11.42 0.65
CA ASN A 152 -15.09 11.60 1.21
C ASN A 152 -16.04 12.39 0.29
N LEU A 153 -15.55 12.97 -0.79
CA LEU A 153 -16.39 13.59 -1.84
C LEU A 153 -16.88 12.57 -2.88
N GLY A 154 -16.51 11.29 -2.74
CA GLY A 154 -16.85 10.22 -3.69
C GLY A 154 -16.04 10.28 -4.98
N GLN A 155 -14.91 11.00 -4.98
CA GLN A 155 -13.96 10.99 -6.09
C GLN A 155 -13.03 9.79 -5.93
N VAL A 156 -12.84 9.03 -7.01
CA VAL A 156 -11.97 7.85 -7.08
C VAL A 156 -10.77 8.18 -7.94
N VAL A 157 -9.58 7.77 -7.55
CA VAL A 157 -8.35 7.90 -8.35
C VAL A 157 -7.78 6.56 -8.75
N GLY A 158 -7.00 6.59 -9.81
CA GLY A 158 -6.33 5.43 -10.35
C GLY A 158 -5.72 5.73 -11.71
N PHE A 159 -5.78 4.79 -12.61
CA PHE A 159 -5.33 4.98 -13.99
C PHE A 159 -6.21 4.24 -14.99
N SER A 160 -6.21 4.74 -16.21
CA SER A 160 -6.97 4.19 -17.33
C SER A 160 -6.14 4.22 -18.59
N GLU A 161 -6.24 3.18 -19.40
CA GLU A 161 -5.76 3.23 -20.77
C GLU A 161 -6.49 4.30 -21.56
N ASN A 162 -5.78 4.93 -22.53
CA ASN A 162 -6.29 6.03 -23.34
C ASN A 162 -6.43 5.71 -24.83
N GLY A 163 -6.32 4.44 -25.24
CA GLY A 163 -6.46 3.99 -26.63
C GLY A 163 -5.27 4.30 -27.54
N ILE A 164 -4.20 4.92 -27.06
CA ILE A 164 -3.00 5.24 -27.84
C ILE A 164 -2.02 4.07 -27.73
N SER A 165 -1.73 3.41 -28.87
CA SER A 165 -0.72 2.36 -28.90
C SER A 165 0.69 2.95 -28.81
N ASP A 166 1.49 2.38 -27.92
CA ASP A 166 2.89 2.75 -27.76
C ASP A 166 3.73 1.48 -27.53
N PRO A 167 4.54 1.07 -28.54
CA PRO A 167 5.32 -0.15 -28.47
C PRO A 167 6.38 -0.13 -27.34
N THR A 168 6.70 1.06 -26.80
CA THR A 168 7.65 1.17 -25.68
C THR A 168 7.05 0.75 -24.36
N CYS A 169 5.71 0.67 -24.22
CA CYS A 169 5.05 0.18 -23.01
C CYS A 169 5.46 -1.26 -22.66
N ALA A 170 5.68 -2.10 -23.67
CA ALA A 170 6.06 -3.50 -23.48
C ALA A 170 7.44 -3.72 -22.82
N THR A 171 8.27 -2.67 -22.71
CA THR A 171 9.57 -2.74 -22.04
C THR A 171 9.46 -2.56 -20.53
N GLY A 172 8.47 -1.80 -20.06
CA GLY A 172 8.22 -1.55 -18.64
C GLY A 172 7.28 -2.58 -18.01
N THR A 173 6.26 -3.00 -18.75
CA THR A 173 5.29 -4.01 -18.31
C THR A 173 5.10 -5.03 -19.43
N PRO A 174 5.44 -6.31 -19.22
CA PRO A 174 5.19 -7.32 -20.21
C PRO A 174 3.72 -7.31 -20.64
N TYR A 175 3.50 -7.26 -21.95
CA TYR A 175 2.18 -7.27 -22.58
C TYR A 175 1.33 -6.00 -22.48
N GLN A 176 1.84 -4.89 -21.95
CA GLN A 176 1.16 -3.60 -22.05
C GLN A 176 1.33 -3.04 -23.48
N VAL A 177 0.23 -2.66 -24.13
CA VAL A 177 0.20 -2.17 -25.51
C VAL A 177 -0.27 -0.73 -25.60
N LEU A 178 -1.26 -0.37 -24.80
CA LEU A 178 -1.83 0.98 -24.77
C LEU A 178 -1.18 1.81 -23.67
N ARG A 179 -1.04 3.12 -23.93
CA ARG A 179 -0.71 4.08 -22.89
C ARG A 179 -1.80 4.12 -21.83
N PHE A 180 -1.41 4.40 -20.62
CA PHE A 180 -2.30 4.62 -19.48
C PHE A 180 -1.95 5.94 -18.80
N GLU A 181 -2.95 6.59 -18.25
CA GLU A 181 -2.81 7.89 -17.60
C GLU A 181 -3.56 7.89 -16.27
N GLY A 182 -3.05 8.70 -15.33
CA GLY A 182 -3.75 8.96 -14.08
C GLY A 182 -5.12 9.57 -14.37
N VAL A 183 -6.12 9.18 -13.61
CA VAL A 183 -7.49 9.70 -13.75
C VAL A 183 -8.14 9.95 -12.40
N ILE A 184 -9.10 10.87 -12.40
CA ILE A 184 -10.10 11.03 -11.35
C ILE A 184 -11.47 10.71 -11.94
N TRP A 185 -12.20 9.77 -11.34
CA TRP A 185 -13.62 9.58 -11.55
C TRP A 185 -14.39 10.40 -10.54
N GLY A 186 -15.28 11.25 -11.00
CA GLY A 186 -16.20 12.03 -10.16
C GLY A 186 -17.29 11.15 -9.53
N PRO A 187 -18.02 11.66 -8.52
CA PRO A 187 -19.12 10.94 -7.87
C PRO A 187 -20.29 10.63 -8.80
N ASP A 188 -20.38 11.31 -9.94
CA ASP A 188 -21.32 11.11 -11.05
C ASP A 188 -20.85 10.04 -12.05
N GLY A 189 -19.59 9.55 -11.90
CA GLY A 189 -18.97 8.59 -12.79
C GLY A 189 -18.26 9.20 -13.99
N GLU A 190 -18.18 10.54 -14.11
CA GLU A 190 -17.38 11.17 -15.17
C GLU A 190 -15.88 10.94 -14.92
N VAL A 191 -15.14 10.59 -15.99
CA VAL A 191 -13.69 10.41 -15.94
C VAL A 191 -12.99 11.68 -16.39
N ARG A 192 -12.02 12.14 -15.61
CA ARG A 192 -11.11 13.24 -15.94
C ARG A 192 -9.68 12.75 -15.93
N GLU A 193 -8.97 13.01 -17.02
CA GLU A 193 -7.54 12.74 -17.16
C GLU A 193 -6.72 13.66 -16.24
N LEU A 194 -5.71 13.09 -15.61
CA LEU A 194 -4.63 13.79 -14.91
C LEU A 194 -3.40 13.76 -15.80
N ARG A 195 -3.15 14.88 -16.48
CA ARG A 195 -2.08 14.96 -17.48
C ARG A 195 -0.73 14.67 -16.85
N PRO A 196 0.12 13.87 -17.51
CA PRO A 196 1.51 13.69 -17.11
C PRO A 196 2.28 15.01 -17.09
N LEU A 197 3.47 15.03 -16.50
CA LEU A 197 4.40 16.15 -16.61
C LEU A 197 4.81 16.38 -18.07
N GLU A 198 5.25 17.60 -18.38
CA GLU A 198 5.72 17.93 -19.73
C GLU A 198 6.89 17.01 -20.15
N GLY A 199 6.72 16.32 -21.27
CA GLY A 199 7.67 15.33 -21.79
C GLY A 199 7.34 13.88 -21.44
N ASP A 200 6.48 13.63 -20.46
CA ASP A 200 5.99 12.32 -20.10
C ASP A 200 4.75 11.94 -20.94
N THR A 201 4.46 10.65 -21.02
CA THR A 201 3.37 10.12 -21.85
C THR A 201 2.42 9.19 -21.11
N THR A 202 2.71 8.92 -19.83
CA THR A 202 2.07 7.88 -19.03
C THR A 202 2.08 8.29 -17.56
N GLY A 203 1.14 7.83 -16.79
CA GLY A 203 1.10 8.09 -15.36
C GLY A 203 -0.01 7.33 -14.65
N PHE A 204 -0.03 7.43 -13.34
CA PHE A 204 -1.07 6.87 -12.48
C PHE A 204 -1.25 7.74 -11.24
N ALA A 205 -2.48 7.83 -10.72
CA ALA A 205 -2.80 8.48 -9.47
C ALA A 205 -3.04 7.42 -8.39
N TRP A 206 -2.36 7.57 -7.25
CA TRP A 206 -2.42 6.60 -6.14
C TRP A 206 -3.28 7.08 -4.99
N GLY A 207 -3.16 8.35 -4.60
CA GLY A 207 -3.88 8.93 -3.48
C GLY A 207 -4.64 10.20 -3.86
N ILE A 208 -5.68 10.52 -3.09
CA ILE A 208 -6.47 11.75 -3.22
C ILE A 208 -6.94 12.20 -1.84
N ASN A 209 -6.86 13.51 -1.56
CA ASN A 209 -7.40 14.10 -0.33
C ASN A 209 -8.83 14.68 -0.54
N ASP A 210 -9.45 15.15 0.55
CA ASP A 210 -10.79 15.74 0.51
C ASP A 210 -10.85 17.14 -0.14
N HIS A 211 -9.71 17.72 -0.50
CA HIS A 211 -9.64 18.95 -1.30
C HIS A 211 -9.63 18.67 -2.81
N GLY A 212 -9.57 17.38 -3.22
CA GLY A 212 -9.53 16.94 -4.61
C GLY A 212 -8.13 17.06 -5.24
N GLN A 213 -7.09 17.13 -4.41
CA GLN A 213 -5.69 17.03 -4.85
C GLN A 213 -5.32 15.55 -4.92
N ALA A 214 -4.76 15.13 -6.04
CA ALA A 214 -4.32 13.76 -6.27
C ALA A 214 -2.80 13.67 -6.30
N VAL A 215 -2.26 12.52 -5.89
CA VAL A 215 -0.81 12.23 -5.98
C VAL A 215 -0.57 10.90 -6.66
N GLY A 216 0.60 10.76 -7.25
CA GLY A 216 1.00 9.54 -7.94
C GLY A 216 2.32 9.76 -8.66
N SER A 217 2.41 9.26 -9.89
CA SER A 217 3.65 9.39 -10.67
C SER A 217 3.40 9.52 -12.15
N SER A 218 4.40 10.07 -12.86
CA SER A 218 4.41 10.11 -14.32
C SER A 218 5.78 9.74 -14.90
N GLY A 219 5.79 9.34 -16.17
CA GLY A 219 6.97 8.95 -16.91
C GLY A 219 6.66 8.65 -18.37
N LEU A 220 7.65 8.09 -19.05
CA LEU A 220 7.46 7.50 -20.38
C LEU A 220 6.93 6.07 -20.22
N CYS A 221 6.19 5.55 -21.19
CA CYS A 221 5.70 4.19 -21.14
C CYS A 221 6.84 3.15 -21.00
N SER A 222 8.02 3.46 -21.53
CA SER A 222 9.23 2.62 -21.45
C SER A 222 9.85 2.53 -20.04
N ASN A 223 9.59 3.50 -19.16
CA ASN A 223 10.17 3.55 -17.82
C ASN A 223 9.11 3.63 -16.71
N THR A 224 7.86 3.38 -17.06
CA THR A 224 6.74 3.28 -16.11
C THR A 224 6.26 1.83 -16.06
N SER A 225 6.18 1.26 -14.87
CA SER A 225 5.67 -0.08 -14.64
C SER A 225 4.35 0.01 -13.87
N VAL A 226 3.35 -0.76 -14.26
CA VAL A 226 2.07 -0.90 -13.52
C VAL A 226 2.07 -2.09 -12.58
N SER A 227 3.10 -2.92 -12.61
CA SER A 227 3.24 -4.11 -11.77
C SER A 227 4.69 -4.33 -11.37
N GLY A 228 4.90 -4.88 -10.17
CA GLY A 228 6.23 -5.20 -9.66
C GLY A 228 6.16 -5.62 -8.20
N PRO A 229 7.25 -6.10 -7.61
CA PRO A 229 7.27 -6.52 -6.20
C PRO A 229 7.00 -5.38 -5.21
N VAL A 230 7.12 -4.14 -5.67
CA VAL A 230 6.88 -2.92 -4.88
C VAL A 230 5.70 -2.09 -5.42
N GLY A 231 4.90 -2.66 -6.33
CA GLY A 231 3.81 -1.95 -7.00
C GLY A 231 4.25 -1.15 -8.23
N PRO A 232 3.38 -0.29 -8.76
CA PRO A 232 3.71 0.60 -9.89
C PRO A 232 4.85 1.55 -9.57
N THR A 233 5.71 1.81 -10.56
CA THR A 233 6.84 2.74 -10.46
C THR A 233 6.94 3.63 -11.69
N ALA A 234 7.38 4.87 -11.50
CA ALA A 234 7.72 5.82 -12.56
C ALA A 234 8.79 6.80 -12.06
N PRO A 235 9.47 7.55 -12.95
CA PRO A 235 10.59 8.40 -12.53
C PRO A 235 10.19 9.67 -11.79
N HIS A 236 8.96 10.18 -11.95
CA HIS A 236 8.55 11.44 -11.36
C HIS A 236 7.37 11.26 -10.41
N ALA A 237 7.54 11.61 -9.13
CA ALA A 237 6.45 11.76 -8.19
C ALA A 237 5.70 13.07 -8.47
N VAL A 238 4.37 13.01 -8.58
CA VAL A 238 3.54 14.14 -9.03
C VAL A 238 2.41 14.40 -8.04
N LEU A 239 2.13 15.69 -7.82
CA LEU A 239 0.91 16.18 -7.22
C LEU A 239 0.10 16.88 -8.30
N TRP A 240 -1.14 16.46 -8.52
CA TRP A 240 -2.12 17.17 -9.34
C TRP A 240 -3.02 17.98 -8.42
N ASP A 241 -3.08 19.27 -8.67
CA ASP A 241 -4.01 20.14 -7.95
C ASP A 241 -5.45 19.87 -8.39
N ARG A 242 -6.42 20.43 -7.70
CA ARG A 242 -7.86 20.24 -7.96
C ARG A 242 -8.25 20.52 -9.43
N ASP A 243 -7.58 21.45 -10.10
CA ASP A 243 -7.80 21.76 -11.51
C ASP A 243 -7.12 20.77 -12.48
N GLY A 244 -6.30 19.83 -11.96
CA GLY A 244 -5.54 18.85 -12.72
C GLY A 244 -4.14 19.34 -13.15
N SER A 245 -3.70 20.51 -12.68
CA SER A 245 -2.35 21.02 -12.93
C SER A 245 -1.31 20.17 -12.22
N PRO A 246 -0.33 19.55 -12.93
CA PRO A 246 0.69 18.73 -12.32
C PRO A 246 1.83 19.56 -11.71
N THR A 247 2.36 19.12 -10.60
CA THR A 247 3.57 19.63 -9.94
C THR A 247 4.52 18.48 -9.71
N ASP A 248 5.74 18.58 -10.22
CA ASP A 248 6.83 17.65 -9.90
C ASP A 248 7.25 17.85 -8.43
N LEU A 249 7.23 16.80 -7.64
CA LEU A 249 7.62 16.84 -6.22
C LEU A 249 9.14 16.78 -6.03
N GLY A 250 9.91 16.61 -7.11
CA GLY A 250 11.35 16.48 -7.08
C GLY A 250 11.81 15.07 -6.69
N HIS A 251 13.02 14.99 -6.14
CA HIS A 251 13.66 13.73 -5.74
C HIS A 251 14.50 13.95 -4.47
N LEU A 252 14.92 12.84 -3.84
CA LEU A 252 15.77 12.90 -2.66
C LEU A 252 17.14 13.51 -2.99
N GLU A 253 17.76 14.18 -2.02
CA GLU A 253 19.04 14.86 -2.22
C GLU A 253 20.16 13.90 -2.65
N GLY A 254 20.96 14.31 -3.63
CA GLY A 254 22.10 13.52 -4.14
C GLY A 254 21.74 12.38 -5.08
N VAL A 255 20.46 12.25 -5.47
CA VAL A 255 19.99 11.20 -6.39
C VAL A 255 19.96 11.74 -7.82
N PRO A 256 20.45 10.98 -8.83
CA PRO A 256 20.35 11.37 -10.23
C PRO A 256 18.88 11.45 -10.68
N ALA A 257 18.57 12.35 -11.61
CA ALA A 257 17.27 12.36 -12.28
C ALA A 257 17.03 11.05 -13.06
N GLY A 258 15.76 10.63 -13.16
CA GLY A 258 15.37 9.45 -13.94
C GLY A 258 15.36 8.13 -13.18
N VAL A 259 15.61 8.14 -11.87
CA VAL A 259 15.31 7.03 -10.97
C VAL A 259 13.86 7.10 -10.52
N TYR A 260 13.30 5.98 -10.07
CA TYR A 260 11.88 5.96 -9.68
C TYR A 260 11.60 6.79 -8.43
N ASN A 261 10.47 7.48 -8.50
CA ASN A 261 9.85 8.29 -7.46
C ASN A 261 8.33 8.08 -7.49
N VAL A 262 7.73 7.70 -6.39
CA VAL A 262 6.29 7.42 -6.35
C VAL A 262 5.66 8.09 -5.13
N ALA A 263 4.69 8.97 -5.36
CA ALA A 263 3.83 9.50 -4.32
C ALA A 263 2.63 8.57 -4.12
N THR A 264 2.44 8.07 -2.90
CA THR A 264 1.42 7.04 -2.62
C THR A 264 0.22 7.56 -1.83
N SER A 265 0.41 8.59 -1.00
CA SER A 265 -0.68 9.13 -0.17
C SER A 265 -0.50 10.63 0.09
N ILE A 266 -1.63 11.31 0.28
CA ILE A 266 -1.72 12.74 0.59
C ILE A 266 -2.79 12.95 1.67
N ASN A 267 -2.50 13.77 2.68
CA ASN A 267 -3.48 14.17 3.67
C ASN A 267 -4.16 15.51 3.32
N ASP A 268 -5.13 15.95 4.13
CA ASP A 268 -5.86 17.20 3.88
C ASP A 268 -5.04 18.46 4.13
N ARG A 269 -3.84 18.36 4.74
CA ARG A 269 -2.90 19.49 4.82
C ARG A 269 -2.08 19.66 3.54
N GLY A 270 -2.14 18.68 2.61
CA GLY A 270 -1.33 18.61 1.42
C GLY A 270 0.06 18.01 1.66
N ASP A 271 0.30 17.36 2.82
CA ASP A 271 1.53 16.59 3.04
C ASP A 271 1.45 15.29 2.25
N VAL A 272 2.51 14.98 1.53
CA VAL A 272 2.58 13.81 0.64
C VAL A 272 3.65 12.85 1.15
N VAL A 273 3.32 11.56 1.15
CA VAL A 273 4.29 10.49 1.39
C VAL A 273 4.38 9.55 0.20
N GLY A 274 5.48 8.84 0.15
CA GLY A 274 5.74 7.87 -0.90
C GLY A 274 7.09 7.22 -0.71
N PHE A 275 7.63 6.66 -1.79
CA PHE A 275 8.94 6.05 -1.79
C PHE A 275 9.77 6.51 -3.00
N ALA A 276 11.07 6.58 -2.81
CA ALA A 276 12.02 7.03 -3.79
C ALA A 276 13.34 6.28 -3.66
N GLN A 277 14.12 6.23 -4.73
CA GLN A 277 15.49 5.74 -4.65
C GLN A 277 16.33 6.77 -3.90
N ALA A 278 17.12 6.31 -2.91
CA ALA A 278 18.07 7.12 -2.17
C ALA A 278 19.45 7.13 -2.86
N SER A 279 20.35 8.00 -2.39
CA SER A 279 21.71 8.17 -2.98
C SER A 279 22.62 6.93 -2.85
N ASP A 280 22.31 6.04 -1.90
CA ASP A 280 23.00 4.76 -1.72
C ASP A 280 22.46 3.63 -2.62
N GLY A 281 21.45 3.95 -3.45
CA GLY A 281 20.79 3.02 -4.36
C GLY A 281 19.68 2.18 -3.71
N THR A 282 19.43 2.35 -2.41
CA THR A 282 18.31 1.70 -1.71
C THR A 282 17.02 2.50 -1.86
N GLN A 283 15.89 1.90 -1.54
CA GLN A 283 14.61 2.60 -1.53
C GLN A 283 14.31 3.12 -0.13
N HIS A 284 13.99 4.41 -0.05
CA HIS A 284 13.58 5.08 1.17
C HIS A 284 12.16 5.63 1.06
N GLY A 285 11.50 5.78 2.20
CA GLY A 285 10.30 6.60 2.30
C GLY A 285 10.65 8.08 2.20
N PHE A 286 9.74 8.86 1.66
CA PHE A 286 9.84 10.31 1.72
C PHE A 286 8.58 10.95 2.32
N LEU A 287 8.77 12.11 2.92
CA LEU A 287 7.74 13.07 3.25
C LEU A 287 8.00 14.35 2.46
N TRP A 288 7.03 14.78 1.68
CA TRP A 288 7.05 16.07 0.99
C TRP A 288 6.02 17.01 1.61
N THR A 289 6.44 18.23 1.87
CA THR A 289 5.54 19.34 2.20
C THR A 289 5.86 20.53 1.30
N LYS A 290 4.89 21.42 1.11
CA LYS A 290 5.10 22.63 0.29
C LYS A 290 6.22 23.52 0.84
N GLU A 291 6.43 23.51 2.16
CA GLU A 291 7.43 24.35 2.84
C GLU A 291 8.84 23.77 2.76
N THR A 292 8.98 22.45 2.78
CA THR A 292 10.29 21.79 2.91
C THR A 292 10.75 21.03 1.67
N GLY A 293 9.83 20.80 0.71
CA GLY A 293 10.10 19.88 -0.40
C GLY A 293 10.21 18.44 0.07
N MET A 294 10.80 17.57 -0.75
CA MET A 294 10.97 16.15 -0.48
C MET A 294 12.06 15.91 0.56
N GLN A 295 11.73 15.23 1.65
CA GLN A 295 12.63 14.87 2.75
C GLN A 295 12.70 13.36 2.89
N ASP A 296 13.90 12.83 3.06
CA ASP A 296 14.13 11.43 3.37
C ASP A 296 13.64 11.12 4.79
N ILE A 297 12.76 10.12 4.93
CA ILE A 297 12.31 9.59 6.22
C ILE A 297 12.87 8.18 6.48
N GLY A 298 13.88 7.78 5.71
CA GLY A 298 14.66 6.57 5.89
C GLY A 298 14.01 5.31 5.34
N GLY A 299 14.80 4.24 5.41
CA GLY A 299 14.42 2.85 5.23
C GLY A 299 14.68 2.07 6.51
N PHE A 300 14.14 0.85 6.61
CA PHE A 300 14.37 0.02 7.78
C PHE A 300 15.81 -0.53 7.78
N PRO A 301 16.57 -0.43 8.90
CA PRO A 301 17.95 -0.90 8.95
C PRO A 301 18.08 -2.42 8.68
N GLY A 302 19.05 -2.79 7.83
CA GLY A 302 19.28 -4.20 7.49
C GLY A 302 18.53 -4.70 6.26
N ALA A 303 17.79 -3.84 5.60
CA ALA A 303 17.32 -4.05 4.26
C ALA A 303 18.52 -4.22 3.33
N GLY A 304 18.66 -5.37 2.69
CA GLY A 304 19.79 -5.67 1.80
C GLY A 304 19.79 -4.80 0.54
N ASN A 305 20.92 -4.77 -0.17
CA ASN A 305 21.20 -3.96 -1.35
C ASN A 305 19.98 -3.78 -2.30
N GLY A 306 19.24 -2.68 -2.15
CA GLY A 306 18.17 -2.28 -3.06
C GLY A 306 16.84 -3.01 -2.91
N THR A 307 16.64 -3.87 -1.90
CA THR A 307 15.41 -4.63 -1.68
C THR A 307 14.70 -4.33 -0.36
N GLY A 308 15.27 -3.48 0.46
CA GLY A 308 14.67 -3.06 1.71
C GLY A 308 13.95 -1.74 1.58
N ALA A 309 12.75 -1.78 1.08
CA ALA A 309 12.05 -0.58 0.74
C ALA A 309 10.83 -0.39 1.63
N PRO A 310 10.60 0.78 2.21
CA PRO A 310 9.26 1.18 2.53
C PRO A 310 8.51 1.38 1.21
N CYS A 311 7.63 0.46 0.88
CA CYS A 311 6.66 0.63 -0.19
C CYS A 311 5.36 1.14 0.43
N CYS A 312 4.59 1.88 -0.38
CA CYS A 312 3.18 2.16 -0.11
C CYS A 312 2.92 2.86 1.23
N ASN A 313 3.74 3.86 1.56
CA ASN A 313 3.52 4.67 2.75
C ASN A 313 2.17 5.38 2.69
N THR A 314 1.44 5.39 3.80
CA THR A 314 0.18 6.11 3.96
C THR A 314 0.31 7.12 5.11
N ILE A 315 -0.27 8.30 4.94
CA ILE A 315 -0.29 9.38 5.93
C ILE A 315 -1.71 9.77 6.28
N ASN A 316 -2.00 9.96 7.58
CA ASN A 316 -3.29 10.48 8.03
C ASN A 316 -3.29 12.00 8.23
N ASN A 317 -4.44 12.57 8.63
CA ASN A 317 -4.58 14.01 8.86
C ASN A 317 -3.87 14.51 10.11
N THR A 318 -3.42 13.64 11.01
CA THR A 318 -2.56 14.02 12.17
C THR A 318 -1.07 14.01 11.80
N GLY A 319 -0.70 13.43 10.65
CA GLY A 319 0.68 13.35 10.15
C GLY A 319 1.41 12.07 10.57
N GLU A 320 0.69 11.10 11.09
CA GLU A 320 1.23 9.76 11.33
C GLU A 320 1.42 9.02 10.01
N ILE A 321 2.51 8.28 9.88
CA ILE A 321 2.90 7.57 8.67
C ILE A 321 3.04 6.08 8.99
N VAL A 322 2.49 5.24 8.13
CA VAL A 322 2.68 3.78 8.14
C VAL A 322 3.14 3.27 6.78
N GLY A 323 3.64 2.05 6.76
CA GLY A 323 4.09 1.37 5.54
C GLY A 323 4.72 0.03 5.89
N PHE A 324 5.57 -0.48 5.02
CA PHE A 324 6.29 -1.72 5.28
C PHE A 324 7.69 -1.73 4.65
N SER A 325 8.53 -2.64 5.06
CA SER A 325 9.81 -2.90 4.44
C SER A 325 9.93 -4.35 3.98
N ILE A 326 10.82 -4.57 3.01
CA ILE A 326 11.14 -5.89 2.46
C ILE A 326 12.63 -6.10 2.60
N ASP A 327 13.06 -7.24 3.17
CA ASP A 327 14.48 -7.60 3.21
C ASP A 327 14.95 -8.32 1.94
N ALA A 328 16.26 -8.62 1.83
CA ALA A 328 16.85 -9.31 0.68
C ALA A 328 16.31 -10.74 0.44
N ASN A 329 15.61 -11.32 1.42
CA ASN A 329 15.00 -12.63 1.34
C ASN A 329 13.48 -12.54 1.10
N PHE A 330 12.97 -11.36 0.75
CA PHE A 330 11.55 -11.07 0.58
C PHE A 330 10.70 -11.33 1.84
N ASN A 331 11.27 -11.13 3.03
CA ASN A 331 10.48 -11.07 4.25
C ASN A 331 9.97 -9.65 4.48
N PHE A 332 8.69 -9.54 4.73
CA PHE A 332 7.98 -8.29 4.92
C PHE A 332 7.86 -7.93 6.39
N ARG A 333 7.79 -6.62 6.69
CA ARG A 333 7.71 -6.10 8.04
C ARG A 333 6.88 -4.82 8.08
N ALA A 334 5.81 -4.82 8.85
CA ALA A 334 4.95 -3.66 9.06
C ALA A 334 5.69 -2.56 9.84
N LEU A 335 5.59 -1.32 9.38
CA LEU A 335 6.26 -0.17 9.95
C LEU A 335 5.27 0.92 10.37
N VAL A 336 5.66 1.68 11.39
CA VAL A 336 5.10 2.98 11.76
C VAL A 336 6.25 3.97 11.94
N TRP A 337 6.08 5.21 11.49
CA TRP A 337 7.10 6.24 11.68
C TRP A 337 6.85 7.04 12.96
N GLN A 338 7.90 7.24 13.73
CA GLN A 338 7.95 8.13 14.89
C GLN A 338 9.16 9.05 14.76
N ASP A 339 8.95 10.35 14.84
CA ASP A 339 10.01 11.35 14.67
C ASP A 339 10.84 11.13 13.39
N LYS A 340 10.18 10.79 12.28
CA LYS A 340 10.78 10.45 10.97
C LYS A 340 11.65 9.19 10.97
N MET A 341 11.55 8.33 11.98
CA MET A 341 12.29 7.07 12.05
C MET A 341 11.32 5.89 11.94
N PRO A 342 11.56 4.92 11.05
CA PRO A 342 10.72 3.74 10.93
C PRO A 342 10.94 2.79 12.11
N ILE A 343 9.83 2.35 12.70
CA ILE A 343 9.79 1.41 13.82
C ILE A 343 9.01 0.16 13.39
N ASP A 344 9.55 -1.01 13.70
CA ASP A 344 8.84 -2.28 13.48
C ASP A 344 7.59 -2.34 14.37
N LEU A 345 6.41 -2.36 13.75
CA LEU A 345 5.13 -2.42 14.47
C LEU A 345 5.00 -3.68 15.34
N ASN A 346 5.71 -4.78 14.98
CA ASN A 346 5.73 -5.99 15.79
C ASN A 346 6.39 -5.80 17.17
N THR A 347 7.21 -4.77 17.36
CA THR A 347 7.79 -4.42 18.67
C THR A 347 6.83 -3.65 19.57
N LEU A 348 5.71 -3.19 19.04
CA LEU A 348 4.72 -2.34 19.70
C LEU A 348 3.40 -3.08 20.01
N ILE A 349 3.30 -4.35 19.65
CA ILE A 349 2.14 -5.23 19.94
C ILE A 349 2.50 -6.24 21.04
N PRO A 350 1.52 -6.97 21.65
CA PRO A 350 1.80 -8.02 22.61
C PRO A 350 2.75 -9.08 22.03
N ALA A 351 3.76 -9.48 22.79
CA ALA A 351 4.78 -10.46 22.34
C ALA A 351 4.18 -11.84 22.05
N ASP A 352 3.08 -12.18 22.69
CA ASP A 352 2.31 -13.40 22.51
C ASP A 352 1.22 -13.29 21.43
N SER A 353 1.16 -12.19 20.68
CA SER A 353 0.24 -12.05 19.54
C SER A 353 0.33 -13.27 18.62
N PRO A 354 -0.79 -13.88 18.20
CA PRO A 354 -0.79 -14.98 17.22
C PRO A 354 -0.37 -14.54 15.82
N LEU A 355 -0.36 -13.23 15.58
CA LEU A 355 -0.03 -12.62 14.29
C LEU A 355 1.39 -12.05 14.29
N TYR A 356 2.05 -12.09 13.12
CA TYR A 356 3.23 -11.34 12.78
C TYR A 356 2.87 -10.36 11.64
N LEU A 357 2.92 -9.07 11.94
CA LEU A 357 2.47 -8.02 11.03
C LEU A 357 3.52 -7.79 9.93
N THR A 358 3.12 -7.99 8.69
CA THR A 358 4.01 -7.91 7.52
C THR A 358 3.84 -6.63 6.73
N GLY A 359 2.64 -6.04 6.70
CA GLY A 359 2.35 -4.78 6.01
C GLY A 359 1.43 -3.90 6.83
N SER A 360 1.71 -2.61 6.91
CA SER A 360 0.81 -1.56 7.37
C SER A 360 0.37 -0.79 6.13
N GLU A 361 -0.82 -1.08 5.60
CA GLU A 361 -1.26 -0.56 4.30
C GLU A 361 -2.01 0.77 4.45
N SER A 362 -2.72 0.96 5.56
CA SER A 362 -3.53 2.16 5.79
C SER A 362 -3.70 2.44 7.28
N LEU A 363 -3.93 3.74 7.60
CA LEU A 363 -4.26 4.18 8.94
C LEU A 363 -5.34 5.26 8.89
N ASN A 364 -6.14 5.36 9.98
CA ASN A 364 -7.13 6.42 10.16
C ASN A 364 -6.63 7.51 11.12
N ASP A 365 -7.42 8.58 11.31
CA ASP A 365 -7.03 9.74 12.14
C ASP A 365 -7.03 9.42 13.65
N SER A 366 -7.55 8.29 14.09
CA SER A 366 -7.41 7.80 15.46
C SER A 366 -6.21 6.87 15.66
N GLY A 367 -5.35 6.72 14.65
CA GLY A 367 -4.14 5.91 14.70
C GLY A 367 -4.40 4.40 14.61
N GLN A 368 -5.61 3.97 14.23
CA GLN A 368 -5.85 2.55 13.92
C GLN A 368 -5.20 2.21 12.60
N ILE A 369 -4.52 1.08 12.55
CA ILE A 369 -3.73 0.61 11.39
C ILE A 369 -4.32 -0.70 10.89
N THR A 370 -4.48 -0.83 9.58
CA THR A 370 -4.83 -2.11 8.92
C THR A 370 -3.72 -2.53 7.96
N GLY A 371 -3.70 -3.81 7.63
CA GLY A 371 -2.73 -4.37 6.70
C GLY A 371 -2.78 -5.88 6.65
N THR A 372 -1.62 -6.48 6.38
CA THR A 372 -1.45 -7.93 6.24
C THR A 372 -0.59 -8.49 7.37
N ALA A 373 -0.95 -9.65 7.88
CA ALA A 373 -0.21 -10.38 8.90
C ALA A 373 -0.12 -11.86 8.56
N ILE A 374 0.99 -12.50 8.94
CA ILE A 374 1.14 -13.95 8.93
C ILE A 374 0.53 -14.52 10.21
N VAL A 375 -0.26 -15.59 10.09
CA VAL A 375 -0.72 -16.41 11.21
C VAL A 375 0.44 -17.31 11.67
N LYS A 376 1.03 -17.02 12.82
CA LYS A 376 2.26 -17.71 13.28
C LYS A 376 2.13 -19.23 13.36
N SER A 377 0.94 -19.74 13.69
CA SER A 377 0.67 -21.19 13.76
C SER A 377 0.66 -21.88 12.40
N SER A 378 0.55 -21.13 11.30
CA SER A 378 0.62 -21.65 9.92
C SER A 378 2.04 -21.86 9.41
N CYS A 379 3.05 -21.46 10.20
CA CYS A 379 4.46 -21.55 9.83
C CYS A 379 5.11 -22.78 10.45
N PRO A 380 6.11 -23.40 9.77
CA PRO A 380 6.92 -24.44 10.39
C PRO A 380 7.73 -23.89 11.56
N VAL A 381 7.97 -24.77 12.56
CA VAL A 381 8.81 -24.43 13.72
C VAL A 381 10.27 -24.43 13.31
N THR A 382 10.89 -23.25 13.29
CA THR A 382 12.30 -23.04 12.96
C THR A 382 12.97 -22.11 13.99
N THR A 383 14.31 -22.05 14.00
CA THR A 383 15.09 -21.14 14.84
C THR A 383 16.13 -20.43 14.00
N PRO A 384 16.03 -19.11 13.78
CA PRO A 384 14.92 -18.23 14.19
C PRO A 384 13.58 -18.60 13.53
N PRO A 385 12.44 -18.07 14.04
CA PRO A 385 11.11 -18.42 13.53
C PRO A 385 10.92 -18.09 12.03
N ALA A 386 10.23 -18.97 11.29
CA ALA A 386 10.02 -18.82 9.84
C ALA A 386 9.30 -17.52 9.47
N TRP A 387 8.35 -17.05 10.29
CA TRP A 387 7.66 -15.76 10.04
C TRP A 387 8.59 -14.52 10.08
N GLN A 388 9.81 -14.64 10.60
CA GLN A 388 10.81 -13.57 10.61
C GLN A 388 11.87 -13.73 9.54
N THR A 389 12.13 -14.93 9.02
CA THR A 389 13.32 -15.23 8.23
C THR A 389 13.04 -15.94 6.90
N ASN A 390 11.89 -16.59 6.78
CA ASN A 390 11.46 -17.29 5.57
C ASN A 390 9.93 -17.39 5.51
N GLN A 391 9.30 -16.26 5.30
CA GLN A 391 7.85 -16.09 5.33
C GLN A 391 7.12 -16.90 4.25
N SER A 392 7.80 -17.27 3.16
CA SER A 392 7.25 -18.11 2.10
C SER A 392 6.86 -19.52 2.55
N LEU A 393 7.36 -19.96 3.71
CA LEU A 393 7.00 -21.25 4.32
C LEU A 393 5.68 -21.20 5.11
N CYS A 394 5.15 -20.00 5.38
CA CYS A 394 3.89 -19.83 6.09
C CYS A 394 2.73 -19.92 5.10
N THR A 395 1.64 -20.57 5.50
CA THR A 395 0.55 -20.93 4.58
C THR A 395 -0.71 -20.11 4.76
N GLU A 396 -0.74 -19.19 5.74
CA GLU A 396 -1.92 -18.42 6.08
C GLU A 396 -1.55 -16.96 6.40
N THR A 397 -2.28 -16.03 5.77
CA THR A 397 -2.16 -14.60 6.00
C THR A 397 -3.53 -13.98 6.25
N HIS A 398 -3.62 -13.07 7.22
CA HIS A 398 -4.88 -12.40 7.57
C HIS A 398 -4.76 -10.89 7.52
N ALA A 399 -5.86 -10.24 7.15
CA ALA A 399 -6.08 -8.82 7.44
C ALA A 399 -6.16 -8.61 8.96
N PHE A 400 -5.67 -7.49 9.45
CA PHE A 400 -5.72 -7.13 10.86
C PHE A 400 -6.15 -5.69 11.08
N VAL A 401 -6.55 -5.38 12.31
CA VAL A 401 -6.62 -3.99 12.82
C VAL A 401 -5.78 -3.90 14.08
N ALA A 402 -4.77 -3.02 14.07
CA ALA A 402 -4.03 -2.63 15.25
C ALA A 402 -4.61 -1.31 15.79
N THR A 403 -5.07 -1.33 17.04
CA THR A 403 -5.68 -0.16 17.71
C THR A 403 -4.75 0.36 18.79
N PRO A 404 -4.44 1.67 18.84
CA PRO A 404 -3.61 2.24 19.88
C PRO A 404 -4.19 1.99 21.27
N CYS A 405 -3.33 1.60 22.22
CA CYS A 405 -3.65 1.57 23.64
C CYS A 405 -3.46 2.99 24.19
N PHE A 406 -4.53 3.74 24.38
CA PHE A 406 -4.42 5.02 25.12
C PHE A 406 -4.17 4.72 26.60
N PRO A 407 -3.25 5.48 27.26
CA PRO A 407 -3.00 5.35 28.70
C PRO A 407 -4.19 5.77 29.55
#